data_6c7b2bff96a7324ffaf2b43843f0d247
#
_entry.id   6c7b2bff96a7324ffaf2b43843f0d247
#
_cell.length_a   1.000
_cell.length_b   1.000
_cell.length_c   1.000
_cell.angle_alpha   90.00
_cell.angle_beta   90.00
_cell.angle_gamma   90.00
#
_symmetry.space_group_name_H-M   'P 1'
#
loop_
_entity.id
_entity.type
_entity.pdbx_description
1 polymer ?
#
loop_
_entity_poly.entity_id
_entity_poly.type
_entity_poly.pdbx_seq_one_letter_code
_entity_poly.pdbx_strand_id
1 'polypeptide(L)'
;MKSVAVVVFAVFLALVPPALAQVPDSATFGRKNTFGIFVDYSNDSSHIILGSAEGRKFTEIGFQYERRLIVTHNLVWKYTAEFRPLIAESDLTYIETTVQTSPPPAQTFVSQPVAIPQCRPASASYSFINPDTGIVQAGTITISCGRRWTYAEGLSPLGTRINFLPRKRWQPTGSILAGFLLSSKKIPVDTGGSFNFMFQVGAGVEYFRTPTQSMRLEYLLQHFSNAYTAPTNYGVDSGLFKFTYTFGR
;
A
#
# COMPACT_ATOMS: atom_id res chain seq x y z
N MET A 1 -19.43 2.17 14.91
CA MET A 1 -18.71 2.71 13.74
C MET A 1 -19.15 2.09 12.40
N LYS A 2 -20.42 1.69 12.23
CA LYS A 2 -20.92 1.04 10.99
C LYS A 2 -21.58 2.00 9.98
N SER A 3 -21.65 3.31 10.27
CA SER A 3 -22.45 4.24 9.45
C SER A 3 -21.62 5.18 8.53
N VAL A 4 -20.32 5.28 8.70
CA VAL A 4 -19.50 6.28 7.95
C VAL A 4 -19.20 5.82 6.51
N ALA A 5 -18.95 4.53 6.30
CA ALA A 5 -18.62 3.99 4.97
C ALA A 5 -19.80 4.06 3.98
N VAL A 6 -21.04 3.88 4.48
CA VAL A 6 -22.26 3.95 3.66
C VAL A 6 -22.56 5.39 3.24
N VAL A 7 -22.27 6.37 4.09
CA VAL A 7 -22.52 7.79 3.82
C VAL A 7 -21.58 8.32 2.74
N VAL A 8 -20.30 7.92 2.74
CA VAL A 8 -19.33 8.35 1.72
C VAL A 8 -19.71 7.80 0.33
N PHE A 9 -20.21 6.58 0.25
CA PHE A 9 -20.64 5.98 -1.03
C PHE A 9 -21.93 6.61 -1.57
N ALA A 10 -22.87 6.99 -0.70
CA ALA A 10 -24.12 7.65 -1.07
C ALA A 10 -23.90 9.10 -1.53
N VAL A 11 -22.94 9.82 -0.97
CA VAL A 11 -22.61 11.19 -1.38
C VAL A 11 -21.97 11.23 -2.76
N PHE A 12 -21.17 10.23 -3.14
CA PHE A 12 -20.60 10.14 -4.50
C PHE A 12 -21.64 9.86 -5.58
N LEU A 13 -22.70 9.10 -5.28
CA LEU A 13 -23.81 8.84 -6.21
C LEU A 13 -24.76 10.04 -6.38
N ALA A 14 -24.88 10.90 -5.37
CA ALA A 14 -25.76 12.06 -5.39
C ALA A 14 -25.18 13.28 -6.13
N LEU A 15 -23.88 13.28 -6.43
CA LEU A 15 -23.19 14.39 -7.13
C LEU A 15 -23.15 14.25 -8.66
N VAL A 16 -23.93 13.33 -9.24
CA VAL A 16 -24.06 13.24 -10.71
C VAL A 16 -25.10 14.27 -11.15
N PRO A 17 -24.71 15.43 -11.70
CA PRO A 17 -25.69 16.37 -12.22
C PRO A 17 -26.42 15.74 -13.40
N PRO A 18 -27.75 15.87 -13.48
CA PRO A 18 -28.50 15.41 -14.63
C PRO A 18 -28.10 16.23 -15.86
N ALA A 19 -27.91 15.55 -16.99
CA ALA A 19 -27.68 16.10 -18.32
C ALA A 19 -26.34 16.84 -18.56
N LEU A 20 -25.22 16.13 -18.35
CA LEU A 20 -23.98 16.51 -19.03
C LEU A 20 -24.06 15.99 -20.48
N ALA A 21 -24.15 16.88 -21.46
CA ALA A 21 -24.11 16.50 -22.87
C ALA A 21 -22.83 15.72 -23.17
N GLN A 22 -22.97 14.45 -23.58
CA GLN A 22 -21.83 13.61 -23.91
C GLN A 22 -21.17 14.12 -25.20
N VAL A 23 -19.86 14.31 -25.16
CA VAL A 23 -19.07 14.70 -26.33
C VAL A 23 -18.78 13.46 -27.17
N PRO A 24 -18.87 13.54 -28.54
CA PRO A 24 -18.52 12.41 -29.40
C PRO A 24 -17.12 11.87 -29.12
N ASP A 25 -16.96 10.55 -29.20
CA ASP A 25 -15.71 9.84 -28.96
C ASP A 25 -14.52 10.33 -29.79
N SER A 26 -14.79 10.73 -31.05
CA SER A 26 -13.78 11.26 -31.98
C SER A 26 -13.15 12.58 -31.52
N ALA A 27 -13.83 13.33 -30.64
CA ALA A 27 -13.36 14.63 -30.16
C ALA A 27 -12.46 14.56 -28.90
N THR A 28 -12.26 13.38 -28.32
CA THR A 28 -11.52 13.20 -27.07
C THR A 28 -10.40 12.17 -27.20
N PHE A 29 -9.35 12.34 -26.39
CA PHE A 29 -8.35 11.31 -26.19
C PHE A 29 -8.89 10.20 -25.28
N GLY A 30 -8.36 8.97 -25.46
CA GLY A 30 -8.83 7.78 -24.76
C GLY A 30 -9.98 7.08 -25.51
N ARG A 31 -10.31 5.88 -25.08
CA ARG A 31 -11.36 5.03 -25.66
C ARG A 31 -12.34 4.58 -24.58
N LYS A 32 -13.44 3.93 -25.02
CA LYS A 32 -14.45 3.41 -24.09
C LYS A 32 -13.88 2.42 -23.11
N ASN A 33 -13.05 1.49 -23.60
CA ASN A 33 -12.32 0.53 -22.77
C ASN A 33 -10.81 0.77 -22.93
N THR A 34 -10.09 0.75 -21.83
CA THR A 34 -8.65 0.97 -21.79
C THR A 34 -8.03 -0.08 -20.87
N PHE A 35 -6.96 -0.70 -21.33
CA PHE A 35 -6.15 -1.61 -20.56
C PHE A 35 -4.80 -0.95 -20.25
N GLY A 36 -4.19 -1.31 -19.15
CA GLY A 36 -2.89 -0.77 -18.77
C GLY A 36 -2.04 -1.78 -18.02
N ILE A 37 -0.74 -1.54 -18.08
CA ILE A 37 0.25 -2.20 -17.23
C ILE A 37 0.88 -1.12 -16.38
N PHE A 38 1.08 -1.37 -15.09
CA PHE A 38 1.66 -0.41 -14.19
C PHE A 38 2.73 -1.01 -13.28
N VAL A 39 3.58 -0.13 -12.79
CA VAL A 39 4.51 -0.38 -11.71
C VAL A 39 4.36 0.72 -10.67
N ASP A 40 4.31 0.33 -9.40
CA ASP A 40 4.27 1.23 -8.25
C ASP A 40 5.52 1.04 -7.40
N TYR A 41 6.00 2.13 -6.82
CA TYR A 41 7.14 2.10 -5.93
C TYR A 41 6.95 3.06 -4.75
N SER A 42 7.24 2.57 -3.55
CA SER A 42 7.39 3.38 -2.34
C SER A 42 8.68 3.01 -1.63
N ASN A 43 9.44 4.02 -1.24
CA ASN A 43 10.69 3.83 -0.49
C ASN A 43 10.47 3.71 1.02
N ASP A 44 9.34 4.21 1.51
CA ASP A 44 9.04 4.28 2.93
C ASP A 44 7.54 4.27 3.19
N SER A 45 7.17 3.82 4.38
CA SER A 45 5.84 4.01 4.96
C SER A 45 5.95 4.84 6.23
N SER A 46 4.94 5.65 6.48
CA SER A 46 4.89 6.52 7.65
C SER A 46 3.46 6.67 8.14
N HIS A 47 3.30 7.33 9.27
CA HIS A 47 1.99 7.58 9.87
C HIS A 47 1.29 8.75 9.14
N ILE A 48 0.64 8.46 8.01
CA ILE A 48 0.02 9.49 7.14
C ILE A 48 -1.49 9.59 7.40
N ILE A 49 -2.20 8.45 7.46
CA ILE A 49 -3.66 8.37 7.57
C ILE A 49 -4.04 7.64 8.86
N LEU A 50 -3.87 6.33 8.90
CA LEU A 50 -4.27 5.44 9.99
C LEU A 50 -3.21 4.38 10.30
N GLY A 51 -2.23 4.20 9.42
CA GLY A 51 -1.16 3.23 9.57
C GLY A 51 -0.19 3.63 10.66
N SER A 52 0.31 2.65 11.40
CA SER A 52 1.30 2.85 12.45
C SER A 52 2.57 2.01 12.24
N ALA A 53 2.61 1.20 11.19
CA ALA A 53 3.80 0.48 10.78
C ALA A 53 4.67 1.33 9.85
N GLU A 54 5.88 1.64 10.28
CA GLU A 54 6.80 2.54 9.60
C GLU A 54 7.92 1.80 8.86
N GLY A 55 8.61 2.50 7.97
CA GLY A 55 9.82 2.02 7.31
C GLY A 55 9.59 0.87 6.34
N ARG A 56 8.37 0.68 5.81
CA ARG A 56 8.07 -0.34 4.78
C ARG A 56 8.45 0.17 3.42
N LYS A 57 8.92 -0.76 2.57
CA LYS A 57 9.17 -0.48 1.16
C LYS A 57 8.26 -1.35 0.32
N PHE A 58 7.72 -0.78 -0.74
CA PHE A 58 6.82 -1.48 -1.65
C PHE A 58 7.30 -1.39 -3.09
N THR A 59 7.10 -2.47 -3.82
CA THR A 59 7.13 -2.49 -5.27
C THR A 59 5.97 -3.35 -5.74
N GLU A 60 5.15 -2.81 -6.62
CA GLU A 60 3.98 -3.49 -7.16
C GLU A 60 4.04 -3.49 -8.68
N ILE A 61 3.63 -4.59 -9.30
CA ILE A 61 3.42 -4.72 -10.74
C ILE A 61 2.00 -5.18 -10.96
N GLY A 62 1.29 -4.55 -11.89
CA GLY A 62 -0.10 -4.92 -12.10
C GLY A 62 -0.67 -4.55 -13.46
N PHE A 63 -1.91 -4.98 -13.62
CA PHE A 63 -2.75 -4.74 -14.77
C PHE A 63 -3.94 -3.89 -14.35
N GLN A 64 -4.35 -3.00 -15.23
CA GLN A 64 -5.44 -2.09 -15.02
C GLN A 64 -6.46 -2.23 -16.15
N TYR A 65 -7.73 -2.16 -15.80
CA TYR A 65 -8.83 -1.97 -16.73
C TYR A 65 -9.59 -0.70 -16.37
N GLU A 66 -9.86 0.14 -17.37
CA GLU A 66 -10.70 1.33 -17.23
C GLU A 66 -11.84 1.28 -18.23
N ARG A 67 -13.04 1.64 -17.78
CA ARG A 67 -14.21 1.83 -18.63
C ARG A 67 -14.72 3.24 -18.47
N ARG A 68 -14.80 3.95 -19.56
CA ARG A 68 -15.37 5.29 -19.62
C ARG A 68 -16.86 5.24 -19.33
N LEU A 69 -17.32 6.01 -18.35
CA LEU A 69 -18.71 6.11 -17.93
C LEU A 69 -19.34 7.39 -18.49
N ILE A 70 -18.70 8.54 -18.26
CA ILE A 70 -19.21 9.86 -18.65
C ILE A 70 -18.10 10.64 -19.33
N VAL A 71 -18.46 11.34 -20.39
CA VAL A 71 -17.59 12.28 -21.12
C VAL A 71 -18.29 13.61 -21.25
N THR A 72 -17.64 14.66 -20.73
CA THR A 72 -18.10 16.03 -20.86
C THR A 72 -17.07 16.88 -21.60
N HIS A 73 -17.35 18.17 -21.74
CA HIS A 73 -16.38 19.10 -22.31
C HIS A 73 -15.09 19.20 -21.50
N ASN A 74 -15.17 19.10 -20.15
CA ASN A 74 -14.08 19.40 -19.23
C ASN A 74 -13.51 18.16 -18.53
N LEU A 75 -14.24 17.04 -18.48
CA LEU A 75 -13.79 15.84 -17.79
C LEU A 75 -14.28 14.55 -18.43
N VAL A 76 -13.53 13.49 -18.18
CA VAL A 76 -13.92 12.10 -18.41
C VAL A 76 -13.94 11.39 -17.08
N TRP A 77 -15.06 10.75 -16.76
CA TRP A 77 -15.18 9.89 -15.59
C TRP A 77 -15.12 8.42 -16.02
N LYS A 78 -14.26 7.66 -15.35
CA LYS A 78 -14.00 6.25 -15.66
C LYS A 78 -14.21 5.39 -14.42
N TYR A 79 -14.79 4.21 -14.60
CA TYR A 79 -14.60 3.09 -13.68
C TYR A 79 -13.20 2.54 -13.87
N THR A 80 -12.56 2.12 -12.78
CA THR A 80 -11.21 1.54 -12.79
C THR A 80 -11.17 0.31 -11.91
N ALA A 81 -10.55 -0.77 -12.41
CA ALA A 81 -10.22 -1.96 -11.65
C ALA A 81 -8.75 -2.32 -11.87
N GLU A 82 -8.08 -2.83 -10.82
CA GLU A 82 -6.67 -3.19 -10.88
C GLU A 82 -6.43 -4.57 -10.28
N PHE A 83 -5.59 -5.36 -10.96
CA PHE A 83 -5.07 -6.63 -10.47
C PHE A 83 -3.55 -6.54 -10.34
N ARG A 84 -3.03 -6.90 -9.17
CA ARG A 84 -1.61 -6.90 -8.81
C ARG A 84 -1.16 -8.33 -8.59
N PRO A 85 -0.63 -9.02 -9.60
CA PRO A 85 -0.09 -10.38 -9.44
C PRO A 85 1.19 -10.42 -8.60
N LEU A 86 1.84 -9.28 -8.41
CA LEU A 86 3.05 -9.20 -7.61
C LEU A 86 3.09 -7.90 -6.82
N ILE A 87 3.09 -8.04 -5.51
CA ILE A 87 3.40 -7.03 -4.53
C ILE A 87 4.58 -7.56 -3.72
N ALA A 88 5.67 -6.81 -3.66
CA ALA A 88 6.80 -7.10 -2.79
C ALA A 88 6.87 -6.03 -1.69
N GLU A 89 6.69 -6.46 -0.45
CA GLU A 89 6.77 -5.63 0.75
C GLU A 89 8.01 -6.00 1.56
N SER A 90 8.74 -4.99 2.04
CA SER A 90 9.88 -5.18 2.92
C SER A 90 9.53 -4.72 4.33
N ASP A 91 9.24 -5.68 5.21
CA ASP A 91 8.94 -5.47 6.63
C ASP A 91 10.21 -5.25 7.47
N LEU A 92 10.10 -4.45 8.52
CA LEU A 92 11.14 -4.36 9.55
C LEU A 92 11.08 -5.59 10.44
N THR A 93 12.26 -6.12 10.78
CA THR A 93 12.40 -7.22 11.75
C THR A 93 13.29 -6.82 12.90
N TYR A 94 13.00 -7.38 14.04
CA TYR A 94 13.73 -7.32 15.29
C TYR A 94 14.46 -8.64 15.51
N ILE A 95 15.74 -8.58 15.88
CA ILE A 95 16.56 -9.73 16.27
C ILE A 95 17.22 -9.35 17.58
N GLU A 96 16.99 -10.18 18.62
CA GLU A 96 17.65 -10.04 19.90
C GLU A 96 18.86 -10.97 19.97
N THR A 97 20.00 -10.43 20.36
CA THR A 97 21.20 -11.19 20.66
C THR A 97 21.54 -10.98 22.13
N THR A 98 21.48 -12.05 22.94
CA THR A 98 21.87 -12.04 24.34
C THR A 98 23.21 -12.73 24.49
N VAL A 99 24.22 -12.00 24.95
CA VAL A 99 25.54 -12.54 25.34
C VAL A 99 25.58 -12.58 26.84
N GLN A 100 25.46 -13.78 27.43
CA GLN A 100 25.60 -14.02 28.86
C GLN A 100 27.08 -14.25 29.16
N THR A 101 27.65 -13.45 30.05
CA THR A 101 29.06 -13.51 30.43
C THR A 101 29.28 -14.15 31.81
N SER A 102 28.25 -14.20 32.66
CA SER A 102 28.27 -14.84 33.97
C SER A 102 27.00 -15.68 34.14
N PRO A 103 27.11 -16.91 34.66
CA PRO A 103 28.36 -17.62 34.98
C PRO A 103 29.10 -18.07 33.72
N PRO A 104 30.45 -18.23 33.77
CA PRO A 104 31.22 -18.77 32.68
C PRO A 104 30.87 -20.25 32.41
N PRO A 105 31.06 -20.78 31.15
CA PRO A 105 31.57 -20.05 29.99
C PRO A 105 30.54 -19.10 29.40
N ALA A 106 30.99 -18.05 28.72
CA ALA A 106 30.08 -17.13 28.00
C ALA A 106 29.22 -17.87 26.98
N GLN A 107 27.94 -17.52 26.94
CA GLN A 107 26.95 -18.11 26.02
C GLN A 107 26.28 -17.02 25.20
N THR A 108 26.01 -17.31 23.91
CA THR A 108 25.31 -16.39 23.01
C THR A 108 24.01 -17.03 22.57
N PHE A 109 22.92 -16.30 22.73
CA PHE A 109 21.57 -16.67 22.29
C PHE A 109 21.10 -15.65 21.27
N VAL A 110 20.58 -16.12 20.13
CA VAL A 110 20.03 -15.27 19.06
C VAL A 110 18.59 -15.67 18.83
N SER A 111 17.67 -14.70 18.93
CA SER A 111 16.25 -14.93 18.64
C SER A 111 16.02 -15.10 17.16
N GLN A 112 14.91 -15.75 16.80
CA GLN A 112 14.43 -15.71 15.42
C GLN A 112 13.98 -14.29 15.06
N PRO A 113 14.16 -13.84 13.81
CA PRO A 113 13.67 -12.55 13.36
C PRO A 113 12.14 -12.45 13.50
N VAL A 114 11.66 -11.44 14.19
CA VAL A 114 10.22 -11.16 14.39
C VAL A 114 9.87 -9.86 13.70
N ALA A 115 8.80 -9.84 12.89
CA ALA A 115 8.32 -8.61 12.28
C ALA A 115 7.59 -7.73 13.28
N ILE A 116 7.97 -6.45 13.33
CA ILE A 116 7.49 -5.45 14.27
C ILE A 116 7.12 -4.14 13.57
N PRO A 117 6.22 -3.31 14.17
CA PRO A 117 5.77 -2.07 13.53
C PRO A 117 6.91 -1.08 13.29
N GLN A 118 7.81 -0.97 14.26
CA GLN A 118 8.97 -0.07 14.24
C GLN A 118 10.17 -0.78 14.86
N CYS A 119 11.36 -0.49 14.37
CA CYS A 119 12.58 -1.07 14.96
C CYS A 119 13.60 0.04 15.22
N ARG A 120 14.14 0.04 16.44
CA ARG A 120 15.26 0.90 16.84
C ARG A 120 16.36 0.03 17.43
N PRO A 121 17.58 0.06 16.88
CA PRO A 121 18.71 -0.65 17.46
C PRO A 121 19.00 -0.14 18.88
N ALA A 122 19.29 -1.07 19.78
CA ALA A 122 19.61 -0.75 21.17
C ALA A 122 20.57 -1.79 21.74
N SER A 123 21.31 -1.43 22.79
CA SER A 123 22.13 -2.36 23.56
C SER A 123 22.07 -1.98 25.03
N ALA A 124 21.90 -2.99 25.92
CA ALA A 124 21.85 -2.79 27.35
C ALA A 124 22.56 -3.94 28.03
N SER A 125 23.34 -3.63 29.08
CA SER A 125 23.92 -4.63 29.96
C SER A 125 22.95 -4.92 31.12
N TYR A 126 22.92 -6.17 31.55
CA TYR A 126 22.14 -6.59 32.70
C TYR A 126 23.03 -7.33 33.73
N SER A 127 22.64 -7.25 34.99
CA SER A 127 23.23 -8.05 36.08
C SER A 127 22.17 -8.24 37.16
N PHE A 128 21.90 -9.49 37.54
CA PHE A 128 20.98 -9.83 38.63
C PHE A 128 21.40 -11.15 39.30
N ILE A 129 20.95 -11.36 40.51
CA ILE A 129 21.12 -12.64 41.23
C ILE A 129 19.90 -13.51 40.89
N ASN A 130 20.13 -14.70 40.34
CA ASN A 130 19.06 -15.66 40.13
C ASN A 130 18.53 -16.13 41.49
N PRO A 131 17.24 -15.92 41.79
CA PRO A 131 16.68 -16.22 43.11
C PRO A 131 16.69 -17.71 43.44
N ASP A 132 16.67 -18.60 42.46
CA ASP A 132 16.60 -20.05 42.65
C ASP A 132 17.98 -20.67 42.92
N THR A 133 19.02 -20.08 42.35
CA THR A 133 20.39 -20.63 42.40
C THR A 133 21.37 -19.78 43.20
N GLY A 134 21.04 -18.53 43.53
CA GLY A 134 21.93 -17.56 44.16
C GLY A 134 23.11 -17.10 43.29
N ILE A 135 23.16 -17.52 42.01
CA ILE A 135 24.26 -17.21 41.09
C ILE A 135 24.01 -15.88 40.41
N VAL A 136 25.06 -15.05 40.31
CA VAL A 136 24.99 -13.80 39.52
C VAL A 136 24.93 -14.15 38.04
N GLN A 137 23.86 -13.67 37.37
CA GLN A 137 23.75 -13.69 35.94
C GLN A 137 24.02 -12.29 35.41
N ALA A 138 24.95 -12.17 34.47
CA ALA A 138 25.29 -10.90 33.84
C ALA A 138 25.56 -11.09 32.35
N GLY A 139 25.29 -10.05 31.58
CA GLY A 139 25.48 -10.10 30.13
C GLY A 139 25.05 -8.80 29.43
N THR A 140 24.94 -8.89 28.11
CA THR A 140 24.49 -7.81 27.25
C THR A 140 23.38 -8.31 26.33
N ILE A 141 22.31 -7.54 26.25
CA ILE A 141 21.23 -7.73 25.26
C ILE A 141 21.42 -6.68 24.18
N THR A 142 21.52 -7.12 22.93
CA THR A 142 21.63 -6.25 21.77
C THR A 142 20.43 -6.48 20.85
N ILE A 143 19.73 -5.41 20.53
CA ILE A 143 18.64 -5.38 19.55
C ILE A 143 19.21 -4.90 18.23
N SER A 144 19.07 -5.71 17.20
CA SER A 144 19.40 -5.36 15.81
C SER A 144 18.17 -5.35 14.95
N CYS A 145 18.13 -4.40 13.99
CA CYS A 145 17.05 -4.25 13.04
C CYS A 145 17.45 -4.86 11.71
N GLY A 146 16.61 -5.75 11.21
CA GLY A 146 16.73 -6.36 9.89
C GLY A 146 15.52 -6.07 9.02
N ARG A 147 15.46 -6.76 7.89
CA ARG A 147 14.32 -6.73 6.97
C ARG A 147 14.00 -8.12 6.48
N ARG A 148 12.71 -8.36 6.27
CA ARG A 148 12.24 -9.55 5.54
C ARG A 148 11.38 -9.11 4.36
N TRP A 149 11.44 -9.86 3.27
CA TRP A 149 10.55 -9.67 2.12
C TRP A 149 9.32 -10.56 2.27
N THR A 150 8.17 -9.96 1.98
CA THR A 150 6.88 -10.63 1.91
C THR A 150 6.27 -10.35 0.55
N TYR A 151 5.74 -11.38 -0.09
CA TYR A 151 5.07 -11.28 -1.37
C TYR A 151 3.57 -11.35 -1.17
N ALA A 152 2.84 -10.61 -1.99
CA ALA A 152 1.39 -10.60 -1.97
C ALA A 152 0.83 -10.46 -3.39
N GLU A 153 -0.44 -10.80 -3.52
CA GLU A 153 -1.29 -10.51 -4.67
C GLU A 153 -2.41 -9.58 -4.23
N GLY A 154 -2.86 -8.70 -5.13
CA GLY A 154 -3.90 -7.72 -4.80
C GLY A 154 -4.93 -7.57 -5.90
N LEU A 155 -6.16 -7.27 -5.50
CA LEU A 155 -7.26 -6.93 -6.39
C LEU A 155 -7.98 -5.69 -5.87
N SER A 156 -8.12 -4.67 -6.72
CA SER A 156 -8.95 -3.49 -6.46
C SER A 156 -10.10 -3.45 -7.47
N PRO A 157 -11.22 -4.12 -7.19
CA PRO A 157 -12.35 -4.19 -8.10
C PRO A 157 -13.18 -2.91 -8.11
N LEU A 158 -13.03 -2.06 -7.11
CA LEU A 158 -13.80 -0.83 -6.93
C LEU A 158 -12.89 0.38 -7.06
N GLY A 159 -13.00 1.07 -8.17
CA GLY A 159 -12.23 2.28 -8.38
C GLY A 159 -12.91 3.25 -9.32
N THR A 160 -12.53 4.49 -9.19
CA THR A 160 -12.94 5.58 -10.08
C THR A 160 -11.76 6.47 -10.41
N ARG A 161 -11.79 7.00 -11.62
CA ARG A 161 -10.78 7.93 -12.12
C ARG A 161 -11.45 9.06 -12.88
N ILE A 162 -10.94 10.24 -12.67
CA ILE A 162 -11.35 11.44 -13.42
C ILE A 162 -10.14 11.97 -14.17
N ASN A 163 -10.31 12.16 -15.48
CA ASN A 163 -9.36 12.89 -16.30
C ASN A 163 -9.96 14.25 -16.64
N PHE A 164 -9.22 15.31 -16.41
CA PHE A 164 -9.59 16.67 -16.80
C PHE A 164 -9.04 17.01 -18.19
N LEU A 165 -9.67 17.96 -18.88
CA LEU A 165 -9.25 18.45 -20.20
C LEU A 165 -9.18 17.34 -21.28
N PRO A 166 -10.24 16.56 -21.53
CA PRO A 166 -10.21 15.35 -22.34
C PRO A 166 -9.83 15.57 -23.82
N ARG A 167 -9.83 16.82 -24.29
CA ARG A 167 -9.40 17.20 -25.64
C ARG A 167 -7.91 17.55 -25.74
N LYS A 168 -7.20 17.60 -24.60
CA LYS A 168 -5.77 17.89 -24.55
C LYS A 168 -4.97 16.59 -24.43
N ARG A 169 -3.73 16.59 -24.93
CA ARG A 169 -2.81 15.45 -24.78
C ARG A 169 -2.35 15.27 -23.34
N TRP A 170 -2.23 16.35 -22.58
CA TRP A 170 -1.89 16.36 -21.17
C TRP A 170 -3.17 16.53 -20.37
N GLN A 171 -3.46 15.53 -19.55
CA GLN A 171 -4.69 15.48 -18.77
C GLN A 171 -4.33 15.28 -17.29
N PRO A 172 -4.57 16.27 -16.41
CA PRO A 172 -4.54 16.03 -14.97
C PRO A 172 -5.53 14.93 -14.61
N THR A 173 -5.16 14.08 -13.65
CA THR A 173 -5.98 12.95 -13.23
C THR A 173 -6.12 12.90 -11.72
N GLY A 174 -7.25 12.37 -11.24
CA GLY A 174 -7.47 11.98 -9.86
C GLY A 174 -8.10 10.61 -9.80
N SER A 175 -7.74 9.80 -8.81
CA SER A 175 -8.24 8.43 -8.67
C SER A 175 -8.48 8.05 -7.21
N ILE A 176 -9.45 7.16 -7.02
CA ILE A 176 -9.74 6.47 -5.76
C ILE A 176 -9.97 5.00 -6.09
N LEU A 177 -9.33 4.11 -5.35
CA LEU A 177 -9.48 2.66 -5.49
C LEU A 177 -9.65 2.01 -4.13
N ALA A 178 -10.45 0.96 -4.09
CA ALA A 178 -10.63 0.11 -2.91
C ALA A 178 -10.55 -1.37 -3.32
N GLY A 179 -9.92 -2.16 -2.47
CA GLY A 179 -9.68 -3.56 -2.75
C GLY A 179 -9.12 -4.30 -1.55
N PHE A 180 -8.38 -5.36 -1.84
CA PHE A 180 -7.73 -6.21 -0.85
C PHE A 180 -6.45 -6.79 -1.41
N LEU A 181 -5.62 -7.29 -0.51
CA LEU A 181 -4.41 -8.05 -0.81
C LEU A 181 -4.32 -9.32 0.04
N LEU A 182 -3.69 -10.34 -0.52
CA LEU A 182 -3.38 -11.61 0.12
C LEU A 182 -1.86 -11.79 0.12
N SER A 183 -1.26 -11.84 1.30
CA SER A 183 0.18 -11.96 1.47
C SER A 183 0.61 -13.38 1.83
N SER A 184 1.81 -13.76 1.41
CA SER A 184 2.43 -15.05 1.69
C SER A 184 2.81 -15.23 3.17
N LYS A 185 2.94 -14.14 3.92
CA LYS A 185 3.18 -14.10 5.36
C LYS A 185 2.23 -13.08 5.97
N LYS A 186 2.07 -13.15 7.28
CA LYS A 186 1.34 -12.12 8.02
C LYS A 186 2.06 -10.78 7.93
N ILE A 187 1.32 -9.72 7.65
CA ILE A 187 1.82 -8.34 7.50
C ILE A 187 0.95 -7.36 8.30
N PRO A 188 1.52 -6.22 8.72
CA PRO A 188 2.93 -5.83 8.69
C PRO A 188 3.77 -6.47 9.79
N VAL A 189 3.15 -7.29 10.66
CA VAL A 189 3.77 -7.97 11.81
C VAL A 189 3.29 -9.42 11.91
N ASP A 190 4.01 -10.27 12.67
CA ASP A 190 3.70 -11.70 12.79
C ASP A 190 2.36 -12.00 13.49
N THR A 191 1.82 -11.03 14.23
CA THR A 191 0.48 -11.09 14.84
C THR A 191 -0.60 -10.45 13.96
N GLY A 192 -0.24 -9.90 12.80
CA GLY A 192 -1.14 -9.33 11.81
C GLY A 192 -1.89 -10.40 10.98
N GLY A 193 -2.48 -9.97 9.87
CA GLY A 193 -3.22 -10.80 8.95
C GLY A 193 -2.49 -11.02 7.61
N SER A 194 -2.76 -12.14 6.94
CA SER A 194 -2.38 -12.33 5.53
C SER A 194 -3.41 -11.74 4.56
N PHE A 195 -4.64 -11.57 4.99
CA PHE A 195 -5.67 -10.83 4.25
C PHE A 195 -5.78 -9.41 4.79
N ASN A 196 -5.65 -8.42 3.90
CA ASN A 196 -5.75 -7.01 4.26
C ASN A 196 -6.63 -6.27 3.24
N PHE A 197 -7.45 -5.36 3.73
CA PHE A 197 -8.16 -4.40 2.89
C PHE A 197 -7.20 -3.31 2.46
N MET A 198 -7.38 -2.80 1.24
CA MET A 198 -6.53 -1.78 0.65
C MET A 198 -7.39 -0.63 0.14
N PHE A 199 -6.92 0.60 0.37
CA PHE A 199 -7.50 1.82 -0.14
C PHE A 199 -6.40 2.70 -0.71
N GLN A 200 -6.65 3.29 -1.87
CA GLN A 200 -5.72 4.21 -2.52
C GLN A 200 -6.46 5.47 -2.96
N VAL A 201 -5.81 6.61 -2.80
CA VAL A 201 -6.24 7.90 -3.36
C VAL A 201 -5.03 8.60 -3.95
N GLY A 202 -5.20 9.19 -5.12
CA GLY A 202 -4.08 9.86 -5.75
C GLY A 202 -4.45 10.81 -6.87
N ALA A 203 -3.41 11.52 -7.30
CA ALA A 203 -3.48 12.46 -8.41
C ALA A 203 -2.23 12.33 -9.28
N GLY A 204 -2.35 12.76 -10.53
CA GLY A 204 -1.25 12.68 -11.48
C GLY A 204 -1.55 13.35 -12.79
N VAL A 205 -0.77 12.97 -13.80
CA VAL A 205 -0.90 13.48 -15.16
C VAL A 205 -0.81 12.32 -16.15
N GLU A 206 -1.76 12.27 -17.08
CA GLU A 206 -1.77 11.34 -18.20
C GLU A 206 -1.40 12.08 -19.49
N TYR A 207 -0.41 11.55 -20.22
CA TYR A 207 0.01 12.05 -21.53
C TYR A 207 -0.40 11.09 -22.63
N PHE A 208 -1.19 11.54 -23.58
CA PHE A 208 -1.63 10.77 -24.73
C PHE A 208 -0.65 10.92 -25.89
N ARG A 209 0.09 9.86 -26.20
CA ARG A 209 0.92 9.78 -27.40
C ARG A 209 0.04 9.73 -28.66
N THR A 210 -1.00 8.90 -28.61
CA THR A 210 -2.03 8.76 -29.65
C THR A 210 -3.42 8.82 -29.00
N PRO A 211 -4.52 8.88 -29.74
CA PRO A 211 -5.86 8.79 -29.16
C PRO A 211 -6.13 7.48 -28.39
N THR A 212 -5.31 6.44 -28.58
CA THR A 212 -5.51 5.11 -27.99
C THR A 212 -4.40 4.67 -27.03
N GLN A 213 -3.30 5.43 -26.93
CA GLN A 213 -2.14 5.08 -26.12
C GLN A 213 -1.72 6.25 -25.24
N SER A 214 -1.50 5.99 -23.97
CA SER A 214 -1.03 7.01 -23.04
C SER A 214 -0.01 6.46 -22.04
N MET A 215 0.69 7.39 -21.42
CA MET A 215 1.55 7.17 -20.25
C MET A 215 1.01 8.04 -19.12
N ARG A 216 0.98 7.50 -17.92
CA ARG A 216 0.50 8.22 -16.74
C ARG A 216 1.49 8.09 -15.60
N LEU A 217 1.75 9.21 -14.94
CA LEU A 217 2.51 9.28 -13.71
C LEU A 217 1.59 9.82 -12.62
N GLU A 218 1.49 9.10 -11.51
CA GLU A 218 0.65 9.44 -10.36
C GLU A 218 1.44 9.36 -9.07
N TYR A 219 1.03 10.15 -8.09
CA TYR A 219 1.38 9.97 -6.70
C TYR A 219 0.14 9.51 -5.95
N LEU A 220 0.23 8.37 -5.28
CA LEU A 220 -0.87 7.73 -4.56
C LEU A 220 -0.54 7.69 -3.07
N LEU A 221 -1.53 7.95 -2.25
CA LEU A 221 -1.53 7.56 -0.85
C LEU A 221 -2.27 6.22 -0.74
N GLN A 222 -1.57 5.20 -0.25
CA GLN A 222 -2.10 3.85 -0.05
C GLN A 222 -2.19 3.57 1.44
N HIS A 223 -3.33 3.06 1.87
CA HIS A 223 -3.51 2.46 3.17
C HIS A 223 -3.93 1.01 3.02
N PHE A 224 -3.33 0.10 3.79
CA PHE A 224 -3.89 -1.24 3.96
C PHE A 224 -3.87 -1.67 5.43
N SER A 225 -4.85 -2.49 5.80
CA SER A 225 -5.00 -3.01 7.14
C SER A 225 -5.93 -4.22 7.15
N ASN A 226 -5.81 -5.06 8.17
CA ASN A 226 -6.67 -6.24 8.31
C ASN A 226 -8.04 -5.91 8.94
N ALA A 227 -8.36 -4.65 9.22
CA ALA A 227 -9.61 -4.20 9.83
C ALA A 227 -9.97 -5.00 11.12
N TYR A 228 -8.98 -5.35 11.93
CA TYR A 228 -9.12 -6.15 13.17
C TYR A 228 -9.65 -7.59 12.94
N THR A 229 -9.43 -8.16 11.77
CA THR A 229 -9.69 -9.60 11.53
C THR A 229 -8.57 -10.51 12.05
N ALA A 230 -7.48 -9.92 12.54
CA ALA A 230 -6.35 -10.58 13.20
C ALA A 230 -6.09 -9.94 14.58
N PRO A 231 -5.26 -10.57 15.46
CA PRO A 231 -5.00 -10.08 16.81
C PRO A 231 -4.48 -8.64 16.88
N THR A 232 -3.73 -8.19 15.89
CA THR A 232 -3.23 -6.81 15.80
C THR A 232 -3.54 -6.19 14.45
N ASN A 233 -3.78 -4.88 14.44
CA ASN A 233 -4.06 -4.10 13.25
C ASN A 233 -3.25 -2.80 13.24
N TYR A 234 -1.96 -2.91 12.95
CA TYR A 234 -1.09 -1.73 12.88
C TYR A 234 -1.36 -0.86 11.64
N GLY A 235 -1.84 -1.46 10.54
CA GLY A 235 -2.01 -0.77 9.27
C GLY A 235 -0.70 -0.24 8.69
N VAL A 236 -0.69 0.02 7.41
CA VAL A 236 0.46 0.60 6.70
C VAL A 236 -0.03 1.72 5.79
N ASP A 237 0.57 2.90 5.93
CA ASP A 237 0.36 4.03 5.03
C ASP A 237 1.62 4.24 4.18
N SER A 238 1.46 4.35 2.88
CA SER A 238 2.57 4.55 1.95
C SER A 238 2.25 5.60 0.89
N GLY A 239 3.23 6.43 0.58
CA GLY A 239 3.22 7.25 -0.61
C GLY A 239 3.84 6.46 -1.77
N LEU A 240 3.12 6.27 -2.85
CA LEU A 240 3.54 5.48 -4.01
C LEU A 240 3.70 6.37 -5.24
N PHE A 241 4.77 6.22 -5.96
CA PHE A 241 4.89 6.69 -7.33
C PHE A 241 4.44 5.57 -8.27
N LYS A 242 3.40 5.86 -9.07
CA LYS A 242 2.83 4.92 -10.03
C LYS A 242 3.09 5.38 -11.45
N PHE A 243 3.71 4.50 -12.24
CA PHE A 243 3.81 4.67 -13.67
C PHE A 243 2.91 3.67 -14.38
N THR A 244 2.05 4.15 -15.28
CA THR A 244 1.12 3.30 -16.05
C THR A 244 1.29 3.58 -17.54
N TYR A 245 1.42 2.52 -18.34
CA TYR A 245 1.25 2.57 -19.79
C TYR A 245 -0.11 1.99 -20.16
N THR A 246 -0.89 2.74 -20.95
CA THR A 246 -2.24 2.32 -21.32
C THR A 246 -2.43 2.22 -22.83
N PHE A 247 -3.33 1.31 -23.20
CA PHE A 247 -3.79 1.14 -24.57
C PHE A 247 -5.31 0.94 -24.57
N GLY A 248 -6.00 1.60 -25.51
CA GLY A 248 -7.46 1.58 -25.59
C GLY A 248 -7.96 1.04 -26.92
N ARG A 249 -9.20 0.51 -26.89
CA ARG A 249 -9.89 0.00 -28.07
C ARG A 249 -11.31 0.54 -28.16
#